data_5a1b39a49403f7415c5e886f1a1f255b
#
_entry.id   5a1b39a49403f7415c5e886f1a1f255b
#
_cell.length_a   1.000
_cell.length_b   1.000
_cell.length_c   1.000
_cell.angle_alpha   90.00
_cell.angle_beta   90.00
_cell.angle_gamma   90.00
#
_symmetry.space_group_name_H-M   'P 1'
#
loop_
_entity.id
_entity.type
_entity.pdbx_description
1 polymer ?
#
loop_
_entity_poly.entity_id
_entity_poly.type
_entity_poly.pdbx_seq_one_letter_code
_entity_poly.pdbx_strand_id
1 'polypeptide(L)'
;GEIDFKESFTRRVALLKGLDAGVMQDIAEKLPLTEGVERLMYVLKRHGYKIAILSGGFTFFGEHLARRFGIDYVYANELEIQDGRLTGRFVGEIVDGQRKAELLRLIAQVEKVDLGQTIAVGDGANDLPMLSTAGLGIAFHAKPRVIANAQQSINTVGIDGVLYFLGFKDSYLDDRAPSPEGAPA
;
A
#
# COMPACT_ATOMS: atom_id res chain seq x y z
N GLY A 1 8.74 -27.36 4.53
CA GLY A 1 9.42 -26.17 5.01
C GLY A 1 8.85 -24.94 4.36
N GLU A 2 8.41 -23.96 5.15
CA GLU A 2 8.02 -22.66 4.60
C GLU A 2 9.26 -22.02 3.95
N ILE A 3 9.19 -21.77 2.65
CA ILE A 3 10.23 -21.00 1.97
C ILE A 3 10.15 -19.59 2.57
N ASP A 4 11.29 -19.08 3.07
CA ASP A 4 11.38 -17.71 3.56
C ASP A 4 10.90 -16.72 2.50
N PHE A 5 10.17 -15.68 2.92
CA PHE A 5 9.65 -14.65 2.02
C PHE A 5 10.74 -14.08 1.12
N LYS A 6 11.92 -13.81 1.64
CA LYS A 6 13.05 -13.25 0.90
C LYS A 6 13.55 -14.19 -0.19
N GLU A 7 13.66 -15.48 0.11
CA GLU A 7 14.07 -16.50 -0.86
C GLU A 7 13.01 -16.64 -1.97
N SER A 8 11.74 -16.74 -1.58
CA SER A 8 10.62 -16.80 -2.52
C SER A 8 10.56 -15.57 -3.42
N PHE A 9 10.74 -14.38 -2.86
CA PHE A 9 10.78 -13.13 -3.60
C PHE A 9 11.92 -13.12 -4.62
N THR A 10 13.15 -13.44 -4.17
CA THR A 10 14.35 -13.49 -5.03
C THR A 10 14.17 -14.44 -6.21
N ARG A 11 13.63 -15.65 -5.96
CA ARG A 11 13.36 -16.64 -7.02
C ARG A 11 12.35 -16.12 -8.05
N ARG A 12 11.28 -15.48 -7.59
CA ARG A 12 10.25 -14.91 -8.49
C ARG A 12 10.78 -13.74 -9.32
N VAL A 13 11.58 -12.86 -8.72
CA VAL A 13 12.21 -11.75 -9.45
C VAL A 13 13.17 -12.26 -10.52
N ALA A 14 13.92 -13.33 -10.24
CA ALA A 14 14.83 -13.94 -11.23
C ALA A 14 14.11 -14.39 -12.52
N LEU A 15 12.84 -14.78 -12.43
CA LEU A 15 12.03 -15.17 -13.60
C LEU A 15 11.71 -14.00 -14.54
N LEU A 16 11.85 -12.76 -14.08
CA LEU A 16 11.59 -11.55 -14.88
C LEU A 16 12.77 -11.16 -15.77
N LYS A 17 13.89 -11.88 -15.68
CA LYS A 17 15.10 -11.57 -16.45
C LYS A 17 14.83 -11.53 -17.95
N GLY A 18 15.25 -10.43 -18.58
CA GLY A 18 15.15 -10.21 -20.03
C GLY A 18 13.82 -9.60 -20.48
N LEU A 19 12.83 -9.45 -19.61
CA LEU A 19 11.60 -8.75 -19.95
C LEU A 19 11.88 -7.28 -20.24
N ASP A 20 11.19 -6.70 -21.22
CA ASP A 20 11.21 -5.29 -21.51
C ASP A 20 10.61 -4.50 -20.33
N ALA A 21 11.31 -3.48 -19.85
CA ALA A 21 10.84 -2.69 -18.71
C ALA A 21 9.55 -1.90 -19.01
N GLY A 22 9.28 -1.61 -20.30
CA GLY A 22 8.05 -0.92 -20.73
C GLY A 22 6.77 -1.68 -20.40
N VAL A 23 6.85 -3.01 -20.23
CA VAL A 23 5.68 -3.81 -19.83
C VAL A 23 5.10 -3.36 -18.46
N MET A 24 5.92 -2.80 -17.58
CA MET A 24 5.45 -2.31 -16.30
C MET A 24 4.50 -1.11 -16.45
N GLN A 25 4.75 -0.24 -17.45
CA GLN A 25 3.85 0.88 -17.73
C GLN A 25 2.49 0.39 -18.22
N ASP A 26 2.48 -0.57 -19.15
CA ASP A 26 1.23 -1.15 -19.67
C ASP A 26 0.40 -1.82 -18.56
N ILE A 27 1.07 -2.46 -17.60
CA ILE A 27 0.42 -3.06 -16.43
C ILE A 27 -0.12 -1.97 -15.50
N ALA A 28 0.68 -0.95 -15.20
CA ALA A 28 0.30 0.12 -14.29
C ALA A 28 -0.96 0.87 -14.74
N GLU A 29 -1.08 1.11 -16.05
CA GLU A 29 -2.25 1.78 -16.64
C GLU A 29 -3.55 0.94 -16.53
N LYS A 30 -3.41 -0.37 -16.43
CA LYS A 30 -4.53 -1.33 -16.35
C LYS A 30 -4.75 -1.88 -14.95
N LEU A 31 -4.02 -1.41 -13.95
CA LEU A 31 -4.16 -1.91 -12.57
C LEU A 31 -5.59 -1.67 -12.07
N PRO A 32 -6.30 -2.74 -11.67
CA PRO A 32 -7.59 -2.57 -11.03
C PRO A 32 -7.39 -1.93 -9.66
N LEU A 33 -8.22 -0.94 -9.36
CA LEU A 33 -8.23 -0.30 -8.05
C LEU A 33 -9.17 -1.07 -7.11
N THR A 34 -8.77 -1.14 -5.84
CA THR A 34 -9.66 -1.62 -4.79
C THR A 34 -10.85 -0.67 -4.64
N GLU A 35 -12.04 -1.24 -4.50
CA GLU A 35 -13.27 -0.46 -4.29
C GLU A 35 -13.11 0.51 -3.12
N GLY A 36 -13.54 1.77 -3.33
CA GLY A 36 -13.51 2.83 -2.33
C GLY A 36 -12.16 3.54 -2.19
N VAL A 37 -11.09 3.13 -2.91
CA VAL A 37 -9.77 3.74 -2.76
C VAL A 37 -9.75 5.22 -3.14
N GLU A 38 -10.45 5.61 -4.20
CA GLU A 38 -10.49 7.01 -4.65
C GLU A 38 -11.12 7.92 -3.59
N ARG A 39 -12.24 7.48 -3.01
CA ARG A 39 -12.92 8.17 -1.92
C ARG A 39 -12.04 8.25 -0.67
N LEU A 40 -11.42 7.13 -0.28
CA LEU A 40 -10.53 7.08 0.87
C LEU A 40 -9.39 8.11 0.72
N MET A 41 -8.68 8.07 -0.41
CA MET A 41 -7.55 8.97 -0.66
C MET A 41 -7.99 10.44 -0.66
N TYR A 42 -9.10 10.76 -1.33
CA TYR A 42 -9.65 12.12 -1.36
C TYR A 42 -9.94 12.65 0.04
N VAL A 43 -10.68 11.89 0.86
CA VAL A 43 -11.04 12.32 2.21
C VAL A 43 -9.80 12.44 3.10
N LEU A 44 -8.91 11.47 3.11
CA LEU A 44 -7.71 11.49 3.94
C LEU A 44 -6.81 12.69 3.58
N LYS A 45 -6.57 12.95 2.30
CA LYS A 45 -5.76 14.10 1.86
C LYS A 45 -6.40 15.43 2.25
N ARG A 46 -7.71 15.56 2.09
CA ARG A 46 -8.46 16.78 2.47
C ARG A 46 -8.35 17.07 3.98
N HIS A 47 -8.26 16.03 4.79
CA HIS A 47 -8.13 16.15 6.25
C HIS A 47 -6.67 16.14 6.75
N GLY A 48 -5.68 16.27 5.86
CA GLY A 48 -4.29 16.43 6.21
C GLY A 48 -3.58 15.15 6.64
N TYR A 49 -4.18 13.97 6.38
CA TYR A 49 -3.52 12.71 6.66
C TYR A 49 -2.29 12.51 5.76
N LYS A 50 -1.24 11.95 6.34
CA LYS A 50 -0.10 11.43 5.61
C LYS A 50 -0.38 9.98 5.21
N ILE A 51 -0.09 9.66 3.97
CA ILE A 51 -0.43 8.36 3.38
C ILE A 51 0.85 7.68 2.91
N ALA A 52 1.02 6.42 3.26
CA ALA A 52 2.15 5.59 2.86
C ALA A 52 1.71 4.29 2.22
N ILE A 53 2.43 3.87 1.18
CA ILE A 53 2.41 2.50 0.65
C ILE A 53 3.65 1.78 1.17
N LEU A 54 3.45 0.70 1.94
CA LEU A 54 4.50 -0.21 2.42
C LEU A 54 4.23 -1.59 1.81
N SER A 55 4.92 -1.93 0.73
CA SER A 55 4.55 -3.06 -0.12
C SER A 55 5.70 -4.05 -0.34
N GLY A 56 5.40 -5.33 -0.24
CA GLY A 56 6.28 -6.39 -0.75
C GLY A 56 6.30 -6.52 -2.28
N GLY A 57 5.53 -5.69 -2.99
CA GLY A 57 5.54 -5.57 -4.45
C GLY A 57 6.65 -4.65 -4.95
N PHE A 58 6.44 -4.03 -6.12
CA PHE A 58 7.47 -3.24 -6.80
C PHE A 58 7.23 -1.73 -6.70
N THR A 59 8.30 -0.99 -6.49
CA THR A 59 8.32 0.47 -6.34
C THR A 59 7.63 1.17 -7.52
N PHE A 60 7.83 0.71 -8.74
CA PHE A 60 7.22 1.27 -9.94
C PHE A 60 5.70 1.43 -9.82
N PHE A 61 5.01 0.40 -9.34
CA PHE A 61 3.54 0.45 -9.18
C PHE A 61 3.11 1.33 -8.01
N GLY A 62 3.85 1.29 -6.91
CA GLY A 62 3.60 2.17 -5.76
C GLY A 62 3.73 3.64 -6.13
N GLU A 63 4.76 3.99 -6.90
CA GLU A 63 4.97 5.36 -7.39
C GLU A 63 3.92 5.79 -8.42
N HIS A 64 3.46 4.87 -9.28
CA HIS A 64 2.35 5.16 -10.18
C HIS A 64 1.09 5.57 -9.41
N LEU A 65 0.73 4.82 -8.37
CA LEU A 65 -0.39 5.14 -7.49
C LEU A 65 -0.15 6.43 -6.68
N ALA A 66 1.09 6.66 -6.23
CA ALA A 66 1.45 7.86 -5.49
C ALA A 66 1.25 9.13 -6.32
N ARG A 67 1.65 9.11 -7.59
CA ARG A 67 1.39 10.24 -8.52
C ARG A 67 -0.10 10.46 -8.73
N ARG A 68 -0.90 9.40 -8.85
CA ARG A 68 -2.34 9.48 -9.07
C ARG A 68 -3.10 10.05 -7.86
N PHE A 69 -2.73 9.63 -6.65
CA PHE A 69 -3.48 9.93 -5.42
C PHE A 69 -2.78 10.89 -4.45
N GLY A 70 -1.60 11.39 -4.80
CA GLY A 70 -0.85 12.28 -3.93
C GLY A 70 -0.37 11.58 -2.64
N ILE A 71 0.04 10.31 -2.73
CA ILE A 71 0.55 9.53 -1.59
C ILE A 71 1.93 10.08 -1.20
N ASP A 72 2.18 10.23 0.10
CA ASP A 72 3.35 10.94 0.62
C ASP A 72 4.59 10.05 0.68
N TYR A 73 4.43 8.74 0.89
CA TYR A 73 5.55 7.78 1.04
C TYR A 73 5.29 6.51 0.26
N VAL A 74 6.32 6.03 -0.44
CA VAL A 74 6.31 4.72 -1.11
C VAL A 74 7.57 3.96 -0.72
N TYR A 75 7.39 2.82 -0.09
CA TYR A 75 8.44 1.85 0.19
C TYR A 75 8.03 0.49 -0.35
N ALA A 76 8.75 0.04 -1.34
CA ALA A 76 8.55 -1.24 -2.00
C ALA A 76 9.89 -1.75 -2.55
N ASN A 77 9.88 -2.84 -3.29
CA ASN A 77 11.11 -3.42 -3.83
C ASN A 77 11.40 -2.84 -5.22
N GLU A 78 12.60 -2.35 -5.41
CA GLU A 78 13.05 -1.77 -6.68
C GLU A 78 13.63 -2.86 -7.58
N LEU A 79 13.07 -3.01 -8.78
CA LEU A 79 13.63 -3.90 -9.80
C LEU A 79 14.83 -3.26 -10.49
N GLU A 80 15.90 -4.04 -10.66
CA GLU A 80 17.06 -3.59 -11.41
C GLU A 80 16.78 -3.64 -12.93
N ILE A 81 17.02 -2.52 -13.59
CA ILE A 81 16.87 -2.36 -15.05
C ILE A 81 18.21 -2.02 -15.67
N GLN A 82 18.58 -2.73 -16.74
CA GLN A 82 19.74 -2.43 -17.55
C GLN A 82 19.36 -2.49 -19.03
N ASP A 83 19.75 -1.48 -19.79
CA ASP A 83 19.46 -1.36 -21.23
C ASP A 83 17.97 -1.56 -21.57
N GLY A 84 17.08 -1.00 -20.74
CA GLY A 84 15.62 -1.09 -20.90
C GLY A 84 15.00 -2.45 -20.57
N ARG A 85 15.77 -3.37 -19.99
CA ARG A 85 15.31 -4.72 -19.62
C ARG A 85 15.52 -5.00 -18.15
N LEU A 86 14.60 -5.79 -17.60
CA LEU A 86 14.74 -6.32 -16.23
C LEU A 86 15.90 -7.31 -16.18
N THR A 87 16.77 -7.15 -15.20
CA THR A 87 17.94 -8.04 -15.03
C THR A 87 17.61 -9.34 -14.30
N GLY A 88 16.43 -9.42 -13.69
CA GLY A 88 16.05 -10.49 -12.77
C GLY A 88 16.62 -10.29 -11.35
N ARG A 89 17.10 -9.09 -11.04
CA ARG A 89 17.57 -8.68 -9.73
C ARG A 89 16.77 -7.50 -9.20
N PHE A 90 16.93 -7.20 -7.93
CA PHE A 90 16.37 -6.04 -7.26
C PHE A 90 17.47 -5.24 -6.56
N VAL A 91 17.18 -3.99 -6.24
CA VAL A 91 18.10 -3.05 -5.59
C VAL A 91 17.68 -2.86 -4.13
N GLY A 92 18.63 -2.84 -3.22
CA GLY A 92 18.41 -2.55 -1.81
C GLY A 92 17.84 -3.72 -1.00
N GLU A 93 17.22 -3.39 0.13
CA GLU A 93 16.65 -4.37 1.06
C GLU A 93 15.23 -4.74 0.68
N ILE A 94 14.88 -6.01 0.87
CA ILE A 94 13.51 -6.50 0.64
C ILE A 94 12.57 -5.95 1.70
N VAL A 95 11.43 -5.40 1.26
CA VAL A 95 10.34 -4.96 2.14
C VAL A 95 9.49 -6.17 2.52
N ASP A 96 9.91 -6.83 3.59
CA ASP A 96 9.17 -7.92 4.25
C ASP A 96 8.26 -7.38 5.38
N GLY A 97 7.60 -8.27 6.11
CA GLY A 97 6.68 -7.89 7.19
C GLY A 97 7.35 -7.11 8.32
N GLN A 98 8.56 -7.50 8.73
CA GLN A 98 9.32 -6.80 9.76
C GLN A 98 9.72 -5.39 9.26
N ARG A 99 10.19 -5.32 8.02
CA ARG A 99 10.57 -4.04 7.42
C ARG A 99 9.39 -3.07 7.30
N LYS A 100 8.18 -3.55 6.99
CA LYS A 100 6.96 -2.70 7.01
C LYS A 100 6.72 -2.07 8.39
N ALA A 101 6.86 -2.84 9.46
CA ALA A 101 6.70 -2.32 10.81
C ALA A 101 7.78 -1.29 11.18
N GLU A 102 9.02 -1.50 10.77
CA GLU A 102 10.11 -0.53 10.96
C GLU A 102 9.86 0.76 10.19
N LEU A 103 9.43 0.65 8.92
CA LEU A 103 9.10 1.80 8.09
C LEU A 103 7.92 2.60 8.65
N LEU A 104 6.90 1.94 9.21
CA LEU A 104 5.82 2.63 9.91
C LEU A 104 6.35 3.48 11.08
N ARG A 105 7.24 2.91 11.91
CA ARG A 105 7.85 3.65 13.02
C ARG A 105 8.69 4.83 12.52
N LEU A 106 9.46 4.61 11.46
CA LEU A 106 10.28 5.66 10.85
C LEU A 106 9.42 6.82 10.33
N ILE A 107 8.34 6.53 9.61
CA ILE A 107 7.43 7.55 9.09
C ILE A 107 6.77 8.31 10.24
N ALA A 108 6.28 7.61 11.28
CA ALA A 108 5.71 8.25 12.46
C ALA A 108 6.71 9.22 13.12
N GLN A 109 7.98 8.83 13.24
CA GLN A 109 9.04 9.68 13.77
C GLN A 109 9.30 10.91 12.88
N VAL A 110 9.37 10.74 11.56
CA VAL A 110 9.56 11.83 10.58
C VAL A 110 8.42 12.83 10.64
N GLU A 111 7.19 12.34 10.70
CA GLU A 111 5.97 13.17 10.78
C GLU A 111 5.70 13.69 12.20
N LYS A 112 6.51 13.29 13.20
CA LYS A 112 6.40 13.68 14.61
C LYS A 112 5.02 13.36 15.20
N VAL A 113 4.50 12.18 14.88
CA VAL A 113 3.25 11.64 15.44
C VAL A 113 3.55 10.41 16.29
N ASP A 114 2.73 10.18 17.30
CA ASP A 114 2.80 8.96 18.10
C ASP A 114 2.27 7.76 17.31
N LEU A 115 2.78 6.56 17.61
CA LEU A 115 2.27 5.34 16.98
C LEU A 115 0.77 5.14 17.21
N GLY A 116 0.24 5.60 18.34
CA GLY A 116 -1.19 5.63 18.61
C GLY A 116 -2.03 6.45 17.62
N GLN A 117 -1.40 7.35 16.87
CA GLN A 117 -2.02 8.17 15.82
C GLN A 117 -1.86 7.56 14.41
N THR A 118 -1.34 6.34 14.31
CA THR A 118 -1.11 5.67 13.04
C THR A 118 -2.18 4.61 12.79
N ILE A 119 -2.50 4.40 11.52
CA ILE A 119 -3.40 3.38 11.04
C ILE A 119 -2.66 2.54 10.01
N ALA A 120 -2.72 1.24 10.16
CA ALA A 120 -2.20 0.31 9.17
C ALA A 120 -3.33 -0.57 8.63
N VAL A 121 -3.33 -0.80 7.33
CA VAL A 121 -4.29 -1.65 6.64
C VAL A 121 -3.54 -2.71 5.85
N GLY A 122 -3.92 -3.97 5.98
CA GLY A 122 -3.27 -5.07 5.28
C GLY A 122 -4.14 -6.30 5.16
N ASP A 123 -3.82 -7.20 4.24
CA ASP A 123 -4.60 -8.40 3.93
C ASP A 123 -3.84 -9.71 4.21
N GLY A 124 -2.53 -9.64 4.35
CA GLY A 124 -1.64 -10.78 4.44
C GLY A 124 -1.01 -11.02 5.81
N ALA A 125 -0.54 -12.24 6.03
CA ALA A 125 0.22 -12.58 7.24
C ALA A 125 1.53 -11.77 7.37
N ASN A 126 2.09 -11.36 6.25
CA ASN A 126 3.26 -10.45 6.21
C ASN A 126 2.94 -9.02 6.65
N ASP A 127 1.67 -8.65 6.81
CA ASP A 127 1.28 -7.34 7.33
C ASP A 127 1.11 -7.33 8.86
N LEU A 128 1.01 -8.50 9.49
CA LEU A 128 0.77 -8.62 10.94
C LEU A 128 1.75 -7.82 11.81
N PRO A 129 3.08 -7.81 11.56
CA PRO A 129 4.00 -6.99 12.33
C PRO A 129 3.66 -5.49 12.25
N MET A 130 3.30 -5.00 11.07
CA MET A 130 2.89 -3.61 10.86
C MET A 130 1.53 -3.32 11.52
N LEU A 131 0.53 -4.19 11.33
CA LEU A 131 -0.79 -4.06 11.95
C LEU A 131 -0.71 -4.01 13.47
N SER A 132 0.16 -4.83 14.07
CA SER A 132 0.38 -4.86 15.52
C SER A 132 1.15 -3.63 16.04
N THR A 133 1.93 -2.98 15.19
CA THR A 133 2.72 -1.79 15.55
C THR A 133 1.88 -0.51 15.52
N ALA A 134 0.93 -0.43 14.62
CA ALA A 134 0.06 0.73 14.44
C ALA A 134 -0.86 0.96 15.66
N GLY A 135 -1.27 2.20 15.87
CA GLY A 135 -2.31 2.55 16.84
C GLY A 135 -3.63 1.87 16.51
N LEU A 136 -3.94 1.73 15.22
CA LEU A 136 -5.07 0.96 14.71
C LEU A 136 -4.63 0.09 13.53
N GLY A 137 -4.61 -1.23 13.74
CA GLY A 137 -4.33 -2.23 12.70
C GLY A 137 -5.62 -2.84 12.17
N ILE A 138 -5.87 -2.72 10.88
CA ILE A 138 -7.09 -3.17 10.19
C ILE A 138 -6.75 -4.28 9.20
N ALA A 139 -7.31 -5.46 9.39
CA ALA A 139 -7.30 -6.54 8.42
C ALA A 139 -8.36 -6.27 7.34
N PHE A 140 -7.96 -6.10 6.08
CA PHE A 140 -8.85 -5.78 4.97
C PHE A 140 -9.00 -6.97 4.04
N HIS A 141 -10.23 -7.51 3.92
CA HIS A 141 -10.55 -8.70 3.11
C HIS A 141 -9.53 -9.84 3.30
N ALA A 142 -9.10 -10.01 4.55
CA ALA A 142 -8.01 -10.87 4.91
C ALA A 142 -8.47 -12.31 5.21
N LYS A 143 -7.50 -13.22 5.24
CA LYS A 143 -7.77 -14.60 5.67
C LYS A 143 -8.07 -14.66 7.17
N PRO A 144 -8.82 -15.67 7.67
CA PRO A 144 -9.22 -15.78 9.08
C PRO A 144 -8.05 -15.65 10.07
N ARG A 145 -6.87 -16.20 9.74
CA ARG A 145 -5.67 -16.09 10.58
C ARG A 145 -5.21 -14.64 10.77
N VAL A 146 -5.33 -13.81 9.73
CA VAL A 146 -4.95 -12.39 9.79
C VAL A 146 -5.99 -11.61 10.59
N ILE A 147 -7.28 -11.86 10.33
CA ILE A 147 -8.40 -11.25 11.06
C ILE A 147 -8.29 -11.51 12.56
N ALA A 148 -7.98 -12.75 12.96
CA ALA A 148 -7.86 -13.14 14.36
C ALA A 148 -6.69 -12.44 15.11
N ASN A 149 -5.73 -11.88 14.39
CA ASN A 149 -4.55 -11.21 14.95
C ASN A 149 -4.49 -9.70 14.66
N ALA A 150 -5.52 -9.13 14.06
CA ALA A 150 -5.67 -7.69 13.86
C ALA A 150 -6.61 -7.10 14.92
N GLN A 151 -6.50 -5.81 15.16
CA GLN A 151 -7.37 -5.10 16.11
C GLN A 151 -8.80 -4.95 15.55
N GLN A 152 -8.91 -4.71 14.25
CA GLN A 152 -10.17 -4.52 13.53
C GLN A 152 -10.12 -5.25 12.18
N SER A 153 -11.28 -5.44 11.55
CA SER A 153 -11.36 -6.00 10.21
C SER A 153 -12.47 -5.38 9.37
N ILE A 154 -12.23 -5.33 8.06
CA ILE A 154 -13.21 -4.94 7.03
C ILE A 154 -13.31 -6.11 6.06
N ASN A 155 -14.49 -6.73 5.93
CA ASN A 155 -14.67 -7.93 5.13
C ASN A 155 -15.80 -7.84 4.10
N THR A 156 -16.62 -6.78 4.12
CA THR A 156 -17.84 -6.69 3.31
C THR A 156 -17.99 -5.38 2.52
N VAL A 157 -17.22 -4.36 2.87
CA VAL A 157 -17.27 -3.04 2.19
C VAL A 157 -15.92 -2.72 1.56
N GLY A 158 -15.88 -1.65 0.74
CA GLY A 158 -14.64 -1.15 0.15
C GLY A 158 -13.64 -0.64 1.18
N ILE A 159 -12.43 -0.31 0.73
CA ILE A 159 -11.35 0.17 1.61
C ILE A 159 -11.70 1.53 2.28
N ASP A 160 -12.62 2.29 1.73
CA ASP A 160 -13.19 3.50 2.34
C ASP A 160 -13.93 3.23 3.65
N GLY A 161 -14.26 1.96 3.95
CA GLY A 161 -14.70 1.54 5.28
C GLY A 161 -13.76 1.93 6.42
N VAL A 162 -12.48 2.17 6.13
CA VAL A 162 -11.50 2.75 7.08
C VAL A 162 -11.98 4.08 7.64
N LEU A 163 -12.68 4.90 6.85
CA LEU A 163 -13.18 6.21 7.27
C LEU A 163 -14.15 6.14 8.46
N TYR A 164 -14.92 5.07 8.57
CA TYR A 164 -15.81 4.89 9.73
C TYR A 164 -15.07 4.68 11.04
N PHE A 165 -13.93 3.99 11.01
CA PHE A 165 -13.06 3.85 12.18
C PHE A 165 -12.43 5.18 12.61
N LEU A 166 -12.31 6.13 11.68
CA LEU A 166 -11.84 7.50 11.94
C LEU A 166 -12.97 8.44 12.41
N GLY A 167 -14.20 7.94 12.52
CA GLY A 167 -15.35 8.72 12.97
C GLY A 167 -16.01 9.58 11.90
N PHE A 168 -15.64 9.39 10.62
CA PHE A 168 -16.35 10.04 9.53
C PHE A 168 -17.74 9.44 9.37
N LYS A 169 -18.77 10.30 9.35
CA LYS A 169 -20.16 9.91 9.09
C LYS A 169 -20.49 10.09 7.61
N ASP A 170 -21.50 9.39 7.10
CA ASP A 170 -21.94 9.52 5.71
C ASP A 170 -22.24 10.96 5.30
N SER A 171 -22.79 11.77 6.22
CA SER A 171 -23.03 13.19 5.99
C SER A 171 -21.77 14.04 5.72
N TYR A 172 -20.59 13.56 6.12
CA TYR A 172 -19.30 14.18 5.79
C TYR A 172 -18.68 13.62 4.50
N LEU A 173 -19.25 12.54 3.97
CA LEU A 173 -18.72 11.77 2.86
C LEU A 173 -19.48 12.06 1.54
N ASP A 174 -20.52 12.91 1.60
CA ASP A 174 -21.30 13.36 0.42
C ASP A 174 -20.54 14.32 -0.51
N ASP A 175 -19.35 14.77 -0.11
CA ASP A 175 -18.42 15.45 -1.01
C ASP A 175 -17.85 14.41 -2.00
N ARG A 176 -18.55 14.18 -3.09
CA ARG A 176 -18.08 13.35 -4.22
C ARG A 176 -16.72 13.86 -4.67
N ALA A 177 -15.75 12.95 -4.77
CA ALA A 177 -14.55 13.23 -5.54
C ALA A 177 -15.01 13.80 -6.89
N PRO A 178 -14.47 14.94 -7.36
CA PRO A 178 -14.84 15.48 -8.65
C PRO A 178 -14.66 14.39 -9.71
N SER A 179 -15.71 14.14 -10.49
CA SER A 179 -15.63 13.21 -11.62
C SER A 179 -14.47 13.65 -12.51
N PRO A 180 -13.69 12.74 -13.11
CA PRO A 180 -12.59 13.10 -14.00
C PRO A 180 -13.04 13.81 -15.29
N GLU A 181 -14.33 14.02 -15.48
CA GLU A 181 -14.92 14.78 -16.59
C GLU A 181 -15.05 16.25 -16.19
N GLY A 182 -14.00 17.06 -16.41
CA GLY A 182 -14.06 18.49 -16.16
C GLY A 182 -12.73 19.22 -16.17
N ALA A 183 -11.76 18.77 -16.97
CA ALA A 183 -10.65 19.63 -17.36
C ALA A 183 -11.16 20.58 -18.47
N PRO A 184 -11.14 21.94 -18.29
CA PRO A 184 -11.43 22.86 -19.37
C PRO A 184 -10.39 22.71 -20.48
N ALA A 185 -10.87 22.77 -21.74
CA ALA A 185 -10.11 22.69 -22.96
C ALA A 185 -9.05 23.81 -23.09
#